data_12bd8792bd24f9e99e952dc34d8b0849
#
_entry.id   12bd8792bd24f9e99e952dc34d8b0849
#
_cell.length_a   1.000
_cell.length_b   1.000
_cell.length_c   1.000
_cell.angle_alpha   90.00
_cell.angle_beta   90.00
_cell.angle_gamma   90.00
#
_symmetry.space_group_name_H-M   'P 1'
#
loop_
_entity.id
_entity.type
_entity.pdbx_description
1 polymer ?
#
loop_
_entity_poly.entity_id
_entity_poly.type
_entity_poly.pdbx_seq_one_letter_code
_entity_poly.pdbx_strand_id
1 'polypeptide(L)'
;MEELTLKKFEEAAEKVKEATLPTNLVYSEYFSNQTGNKVYLKPENMQYTGAYKVRGAYYKISTMSEEARKKGLITASAGNHAQGVAFAAKKYGVKAT
;
A
#
# COMPACT_ATOMS: atom_id res chain seq x y z
N MET A 1 -0.11 17.51 13.58
CA MET A 1 0.05 16.56 12.43
C MET A 1 1.53 16.46 12.11
N GLU A 2 2.01 15.25 11.93
CA GLU A 2 3.39 15.03 11.58
C GLU A 2 3.65 15.43 10.13
N GLU A 3 4.71 16.18 9.87
CA GLU A 3 5.05 16.64 8.53
C GLU A 3 5.47 15.46 7.63
N LEU A 4 4.95 15.43 6.40
CA LEU A 4 5.36 14.48 5.38
C LEU A 4 6.64 14.96 4.70
N THR A 5 7.72 14.21 4.87
CA THR A 5 9.02 14.51 4.29
C THR A 5 9.42 13.44 3.27
N LEU A 6 10.31 13.77 2.34
CA LEU A 6 10.87 12.80 1.40
C LEU A 6 11.46 11.58 2.14
N LYS A 7 12.20 11.82 3.22
CA LYS A 7 12.77 10.74 4.03
C LYS A 7 11.73 9.75 4.52
N LYS A 8 10.55 10.23 4.97
CA LYS A 8 9.46 9.35 5.41
C LYS A 8 8.90 8.50 4.27
N PHE A 9 8.80 9.07 3.08
CA PHE A 9 8.39 8.30 1.90
C PHE A 9 9.42 7.24 1.52
N GLU A 10 10.70 7.55 1.61
CA GLU A 10 11.78 6.58 1.38
C GLU A 10 11.76 5.44 2.40
N GLU A 11 11.60 5.76 3.68
CA GLU A 11 11.42 4.76 4.74
C GLU A 11 10.19 3.88 4.50
N ALA A 12 9.07 4.48 4.13
CA ALA A 12 7.85 3.75 3.79
C ALA A 12 8.04 2.86 2.56
N ALA A 13 8.73 3.35 1.54
CA ALA A 13 9.02 2.59 0.32
C ALA A 13 9.82 1.32 0.62
N GLU A 14 10.84 1.42 1.48
CA GLU A 14 11.60 0.24 1.91
C GLU A 14 10.73 -0.73 2.72
N LYS A 15 9.94 -0.21 3.65
CA LYS A 15 9.10 -1.04 4.52
C LYS A 15 8.03 -1.82 3.76
N VAL A 16 7.37 -1.19 2.80
CA VAL A 16 6.29 -1.85 2.05
C VAL A 16 6.78 -2.95 1.11
N LYS A 17 8.06 -2.99 0.77
CA LYS A 17 8.63 -4.11 0.00
C LYS A 17 8.41 -5.47 0.65
N GLU A 18 8.28 -5.51 1.96
CA GLU A 18 8.01 -6.74 2.71
C GLU A 18 6.64 -7.37 2.40
N ALA A 19 5.71 -6.59 1.90
CA ALA A 19 4.30 -6.99 1.73
C ALA A 19 3.68 -6.57 0.40
N THR A 20 4.47 -6.14 -0.56
CA THR A 20 3.96 -5.68 -1.85
C THR A 20 4.78 -6.21 -3.03
N LEU A 21 4.10 -6.31 -4.17
CA LEU A 21 4.76 -6.55 -5.45
C LEU A 21 5.31 -5.23 -6.00
N PRO A 22 6.43 -5.23 -6.74
CA PRO A 22 7.02 -4.00 -7.28
C PRO A 22 6.12 -3.25 -8.26
N THR A 23 5.23 -3.94 -8.98
CA THR A 23 4.35 -3.34 -10.01
C THR A 23 5.09 -2.32 -10.86
N ASN A 24 6.06 -2.79 -11.65
CA ASN A 24 6.94 -1.95 -12.45
C ASN A 24 6.16 -1.08 -13.42
N LEU A 25 6.67 0.12 -13.67
CA LEU A 25 6.08 1.05 -14.62
C LEU A 25 6.06 0.45 -16.04
N VAL A 26 4.92 0.57 -16.71
CA VAL A 26 4.70 0.12 -18.09
C VAL A 26 4.46 1.34 -18.97
N TYR A 27 5.27 1.50 -20.01
CA TYR A 27 5.05 2.58 -20.97
C TYR A 27 3.74 2.37 -21.73
N SER A 28 2.93 3.42 -21.80
CA SER A 28 1.68 3.42 -22.57
C SER A 28 1.85 4.21 -23.87
N GLU A 29 1.93 3.51 -24.98
CA GLU A 29 1.97 4.15 -26.29
C GLU A 29 0.67 4.93 -26.56
N TYR A 30 -0.46 4.32 -26.22
CA TYR A 30 -1.77 4.95 -26.42
C TYR A 30 -1.88 6.31 -25.71
N PHE A 31 -1.65 6.36 -24.40
CA PHE A 31 -1.76 7.61 -23.65
C PHE A 31 -0.62 8.59 -23.97
N SER A 32 0.54 8.10 -24.34
CA SER A 32 1.64 8.96 -24.78
C SER A 32 1.30 9.66 -26.08
N ASN A 33 0.72 8.97 -27.04
CA ASN A 33 0.27 9.57 -28.30
C ASN A 33 -0.90 10.54 -28.10
N GLN A 34 -1.83 10.22 -27.21
CA GLN A 34 -2.98 11.08 -26.92
C GLN A 34 -2.57 12.41 -26.26
N THR A 35 -1.56 12.41 -25.42
CA THR A 35 -1.18 13.57 -24.59
C THR A 35 0.04 14.33 -25.09
N GLY A 36 0.81 13.75 -26.00
CA GLY A 36 2.11 14.30 -26.39
C GLY A 36 3.20 14.18 -25.31
N ASN A 37 2.95 13.38 -24.26
CA ASN A 37 3.87 13.14 -23.15
C ASN A 37 4.35 11.69 -23.14
N LYS A 38 5.37 11.41 -22.34
CA LYS A 38 5.79 10.05 -22.05
C LYS A 38 4.99 9.55 -20.84
N VAL A 39 3.97 8.74 -21.08
CA VAL A 39 3.06 8.23 -20.04
C VAL A 39 3.42 6.81 -19.67
N TYR A 40 3.60 6.58 -18.37
CA TYR A 40 3.85 5.27 -17.77
C TYR A 40 2.72 4.93 -16.81
N LEU A 41 2.28 3.70 -16.84
CA LEU A 41 1.24 3.16 -15.96
C LEU A 41 1.89 2.34 -14.84
N LYS A 42 1.44 2.54 -13.61
CA LYS A 42 1.80 1.70 -12.47
C LYS A 42 0.63 0.75 -12.20
N PRO A 43 0.72 -0.54 -12.56
CA PRO A 43 -0.43 -1.45 -12.57
C PRO A 43 -0.77 -1.98 -11.17
N GLU A 44 -1.28 -1.14 -10.29
CA GLU A 44 -1.65 -1.52 -8.93
C GLU A 44 -2.89 -2.42 -8.85
N ASN A 45 -3.61 -2.62 -9.94
CA ASN A 45 -4.60 -3.68 -10.08
C ASN A 45 -3.96 -5.08 -10.05
N MET A 46 -2.64 -5.17 -10.31
CA MET A 46 -1.86 -6.41 -10.19
C MET A 46 -1.18 -6.56 -8.83
N GLN A 47 -1.42 -5.64 -7.90
CA GLN A 47 -0.91 -5.70 -6.55
C GLN A 47 -1.62 -6.80 -5.74
N TYR A 48 -1.01 -7.26 -4.65
CA TYR A 48 -1.73 -8.03 -3.65
C TYR A 48 -3.01 -7.29 -3.27
N THR A 49 -4.11 -8.01 -3.09
CA THR A 49 -5.45 -7.44 -2.88
C THR A 49 -6.04 -6.68 -4.08
N GLY A 50 -5.37 -6.65 -5.22
CA GLY A 50 -5.87 -6.02 -6.45
C GLY A 50 -5.94 -4.49 -6.42
N ALA A 51 -5.25 -3.81 -5.47
CA ALA A 51 -5.30 -2.37 -5.31
C ALA A 51 -4.08 -1.82 -4.55
N TYR A 52 -3.84 -0.51 -4.67
CA TYR A 52 -2.72 0.15 -4.00
C TYR A 52 -2.88 0.29 -2.47
N LYS A 53 -4.08 0.12 -1.95
CA LYS A 53 -4.40 0.35 -0.52
C LYS A 53 -3.57 -0.49 0.45
N VAL A 54 -3.09 -1.65 0.03
CA VAL A 54 -2.21 -2.50 0.84
C VAL A 54 -0.93 -1.77 1.26
N ARG A 55 -0.41 -0.86 0.44
CA ARG A 55 0.80 -0.09 0.74
C ARG A 55 0.64 0.75 2.00
N GLY A 56 -0.36 1.62 2.01
CA GLY A 56 -0.64 2.48 3.16
C GLY A 56 -1.07 1.70 4.40
N ALA A 57 -1.91 0.69 4.25
CA ALA A 57 -2.36 -0.15 5.35
C ALA A 57 -1.17 -0.88 6.01
N TYR A 58 -0.33 -1.52 5.21
CA TYR A 58 0.84 -2.21 5.74
C TYR A 58 1.81 -1.26 6.45
N TYR A 59 2.14 -0.12 5.81
CA TYR A 59 3.05 0.85 6.43
C TYR A 59 2.50 1.39 7.75
N LYS A 60 1.22 1.80 7.79
CA LYS A 60 0.59 2.29 9.03
C LYS A 60 0.65 1.24 10.14
N ILE A 61 0.30 0.00 9.85
CA ILE A 61 0.31 -1.08 10.83
C ILE A 61 1.74 -1.39 11.29
N SER A 62 2.72 -1.31 10.39
CA SER A 62 4.12 -1.51 10.72
C SER A 62 4.67 -0.49 11.72
N THR A 63 4.15 0.73 11.70
CA THR A 63 4.57 1.81 12.62
C THR A 63 3.90 1.76 13.99
N MET A 64 2.88 0.92 14.16
CA MET A 64 2.23 0.71 15.44
C MET A 64 3.12 -0.09 16.39
N SER A 65 3.00 0.16 17.69
CA SER A 65 3.66 -0.68 18.69
C SER A 65 3.12 -2.11 18.66
N GLU A 66 3.93 -3.07 19.08
CA GLU A 66 3.49 -4.46 19.19
C GLU A 66 2.28 -4.60 20.11
N GLU A 67 2.28 -3.87 21.23
CA GLU A 67 1.16 -3.85 22.18
C GLU A 67 -0.12 -3.35 21.52
N ALA A 68 -0.05 -2.27 20.74
CA ALA A 68 -1.20 -1.75 20.00
C ALA A 68 -1.74 -2.76 18.97
N ARG A 69 -0.85 -3.42 18.23
CA ARG A 69 -1.24 -4.45 17.26
C ARG A 69 -1.92 -5.65 17.93
N LYS A 70 -1.44 -6.09 19.09
CA LYS A 70 -2.00 -7.22 19.83
C LYS A 70 -3.45 -7.00 20.29
N LYS A 71 -3.87 -5.74 20.45
CA LYS A 71 -5.27 -5.40 20.74
C LYS A 71 -6.21 -5.71 19.57
N GLY A 72 -5.65 -5.93 18.39
CA GLY A 72 -6.38 -6.11 17.14
C GLY A 72 -6.57 -4.82 16.38
N LEU A 73 -6.94 -4.98 15.11
CA LEU A 73 -7.16 -3.87 14.19
C LEU A 73 -8.64 -3.80 13.84
N ILE A 74 -9.14 -2.60 13.68
CA ILE A 74 -10.52 -2.38 13.22
C ILE A 74 -10.53 -1.41 12.05
N THR A 75 -11.37 -1.70 11.07
CA THR A 75 -11.57 -0.81 9.94
C THR A 75 -13.02 -0.93 9.44
N ALA A 76 -13.51 0.14 8.82
CA ALA A 76 -14.78 0.14 8.11
C ALA A 76 -14.54 0.57 6.67
N SER A 77 -14.79 -0.32 5.72
CA SER A 77 -14.52 -0.08 4.31
C SER A 77 -15.40 -0.97 3.44
N ALA A 78 -15.84 -0.45 2.31
CA ALA A 78 -16.61 -1.21 1.33
C ALA A 78 -15.77 -2.18 0.49
N GLY A 79 -14.45 -2.15 0.57
CA GLY A 79 -13.63 -3.06 -0.25
C GLY A 79 -12.12 -2.93 -0.07
N ASN A 80 -11.46 -2.18 -0.92
CA ASN A 80 -10.01 -2.23 -1.07
C ASN A 80 -9.21 -1.91 0.20
N HIS A 81 -9.64 -0.96 1.01
CA HIS A 81 -8.95 -0.65 2.25
C HIS A 81 -9.08 -1.78 3.29
N ALA A 82 -10.28 -2.35 3.43
CA ALA A 82 -10.51 -3.49 4.33
C ALA A 82 -9.62 -4.68 3.92
N GLN A 83 -9.50 -4.96 2.63
CA GLN A 83 -8.62 -6.02 2.12
C GLN A 83 -7.15 -5.73 2.45
N GLY A 84 -6.70 -4.49 2.30
CA GLY A 84 -5.35 -4.07 2.66
C GLY A 84 -5.06 -4.25 4.16
N VAL A 85 -5.99 -3.88 5.02
CA VAL A 85 -5.88 -4.06 6.47
C VAL A 85 -5.84 -5.55 6.83
N ALA A 86 -6.74 -6.36 6.26
CA ALA A 86 -6.78 -7.80 6.49
C ALA A 86 -5.48 -8.50 6.06
N PHE A 87 -4.95 -8.12 4.90
CA PHE A 87 -3.68 -8.65 4.40
C PHE A 87 -2.51 -8.30 5.33
N ALA A 88 -2.42 -7.04 5.75
CA ALA A 88 -1.38 -6.58 6.67
C ALA A 88 -1.52 -7.24 8.05
N ALA A 89 -2.73 -7.37 8.57
CA ALA A 89 -3.01 -8.05 9.83
C ALA A 89 -2.53 -9.51 9.80
N LYS A 90 -2.79 -10.22 8.70
CA LYS A 90 -2.32 -11.59 8.49
C LYS A 90 -0.79 -11.67 8.52
N LYS A 91 -0.10 -10.73 7.88
CA LYS A 91 1.38 -10.66 7.91
C LYS A 91 1.93 -10.48 9.32
N TYR A 92 1.24 -9.73 10.16
CA TYR A 92 1.63 -9.49 11.56
C TYR A 92 1.06 -10.53 12.54
N GLY A 93 0.24 -11.47 12.08
CA GLY A 93 -0.37 -12.47 12.94
C GLY A 93 -1.35 -11.89 13.95
N VAL A 94 -2.04 -10.78 13.60
CA VAL A 94 -2.99 -10.12 14.50
C VAL A 94 -4.40 -10.14 13.92
N LYS A 95 -5.39 -10.02 14.80
CA LYS A 95 -6.80 -10.02 14.41
C LYS A 95 -7.17 -8.69 13.74
N ALA A 96 -7.97 -8.75 12.69
CA ALA A 96 -8.63 -7.60 12.09
C ALA A 96 -10.14 -7.81 12.04
N THR A 97 -10.89 -6.74 12.28
CA THR A 97 -12.36 -6.71 12.25
C THR A 97 -12.84 -5.58 11.37
#